data_1cf03ce6569bde1b818bff559dcf2333
#
_entry.id   1cf03ce6569bde1b818bff559dcf2333
#
_cell.length_a   1.000
_cell.length_b   1.000
_cell.length_c   1.000
_cell.angle_alpha   90.00
_cell.angle_beta   90.00
_cell.angle_gamma   90.00
#
_symmetry.space_group_name_H-M   'P 1'
#
loop_
_entity.id
_entity.type
_entity.pdbx_description
1 polymer ?
#
loop_
_entity_poly.entity_id
_entity_poly.type
_entity_poly.pdbx_seq_one_letter_code
_entity_poly.pdbx_strand_id
1 'polypeptide(L)'
;MKKIKKFYIIFALLIFSLSQIFASGFDLRRLTFDSPSSTFSLSPLTDGIILGTEAALISTDFLLEKVILEPTPYQGEIYLKSDVNPVDRFFMQPYSKTFDTAGTITQFASLLTPAVLMAAPMEEWCTIGVMYAESVFLSYGLKELAKNLVNRPRPYMYFEGAPEKDIAEGDWNKSFFSGHTTLSFTGAAFTSYVFSKYFPDSKWKLPVIIGSYGLATTTAILRMKSGNHFLTDVLVGAAVGTLSGFLVPYLHSFSDEPVSNNNSALTTKSYGVSEPGFDFAIMPNGIYCRYSF
;
A
#
# COMPACT_ATOMS: atom_id res chain seq x y z
N MET A 1 -19.22 -12.82 -1.55
CA MET A 1 -20.12 -11.72 -1.12
C MET A 1 -19.97 -11.30 0.34
N LYS A 2 -19.94 -12.19 1.34
CA LYS A 2 -19.83 -11.81 2.77
C LYS A 2 -18.47 -11.17 3.15
N LYS A 3 -17.33 -11.56 2.55
CA LYS A 3 -15.99 -10.97 2.83
C LYS A 3 -15.86 -9.55 2.26
N ILE A 4 -16.40 -9.32 1.05
CA ILE A 4 -16.44 -8.00 0.40
C ILE A 4 -17.27 -7.02 1.23
N LYS A 5 -18.44 -7.46 1.75
CA LYS A 5 -19.24 -6.62 2.65
C LYS A 5 -18.51 -6.26 3.95
N LYS A 6 -17.70 -7.19 4.51
CA LYS A 6 -16.87 -6.89 5.70
C LYS A 6 -15.77 -5.89 5.40
N PHE A 7 -15.12 -5.98 4.23
CA PHE A 7 -14.10 -5.01 3.81
C PHE A 7 -14.70 -3.61 3.65
N TYR A 8 -15.84 -3.47 2.96
CA TYR A 8 -16.52 -2.18 2.85
C TYR A 8 -16.99 -1.64 4.19
N ILE A 9 -17.40 -2.50 5.12
CA ILE A 9 -17.79 -2.08 6.47
C ILE A 9 -16.56 -1.57 7.25
N ILE A 10 -15.42 -2.27 7.18
CA ILE A 10 -14.18 -1.83 7.84
C ILE A 10 -13.66 -0.54 7.20
N PHE A 11 -13.69 -0.44 5.88
CA PHE A 11 -13.30 0.76 5.15
C PHE A 11 -14.26 1.93 5.44
N ALA A 12 -15.56 1.69 5.45
CA ALA A 12 -16.57 2.68 5.85
C ALA A 12 -16.42 3.11 7.32
N LEU A 13 -16.09 2.20 8.23
CA LEU A 13 -15.80 2.51 9.63
C LEU A 13 -14.50 3.30 9.78
N LEU A 14 -13.50 3.04 8.95
CA LEU A 14 -12.26 3.80 8.92
C LEU A 14 -12.48 5.22 8.39
N ILE A 15 -13.27 5.37 7.33
CA ILE A 15 -13.71 6.68 6.81
C ILE A 15 -14.58 7.38 7.85
N PHE A 16 -15.49 6.67 8.52
CA PHE A 16 -16.34 7.24 9.55
C PHE A 16 -15.55 7.67 10.78
N SER A 17 -14.56 6.90 11.23
CA SER A 17 -13.68 7.29 12.33
C SER A 17 -12.77 8.48 11.95
N LEU A 18 -12.27 8.54 10.71
CA LEU A 18 -11.59 9.71 10.18
C LEU A 18 -12.54 10.92 10.14
N SER A 19 -13.80 10.75 9.71
CA SER A 19 -14.79 11.83 9.71
C SER A 19 -15.12 12.37 11.10
N GLN A 20 -15.05 11.54 12.15
CA GLN A 20 -15.23 12.00 13.55
C GLN A 20 -14.03 12.82 14.04
N ILE A 21 -12.81 12.48 13.60
CA ILE A 21 -11.61 13.28 13.88
C ILE A 21 -11.74 14.65 13.21
N PHE A 22 -12.29 14.72 11.99
CA PHE A 22 -12.58 15.97 11.29
C PHE A 22 -13.74 16.75 11.93
N ALA A 23 -14.76 16.07 12.43
CA ALA A 23 -15.92 16.69 13.11
C ALA A 23 -15.59 17.30 14.47
N SER A 24 -14.50 16.87 15.12
CA SER A 24 -14.07 17.34 16.43
C SER A 24 -13.35 18.72 16.42
N GLY A 25 -13.49 19.49 15.36
CA GLY A 25 -12.90 20.82 15.23
C GLY A 25 -11.52 20.83 14.56
N PHE A 26 -11.18 19.77 13.85
CA PHE A 26 -10.00 19.72 12.99
C PHE A 26 -10.17 20.73 11.85
N ASP A 27 -9.37 21.80 11.89
CA ASP A 27 -9.43 22.84 10.88
C ASP A 27 -8.77 22.37 9.58
N LEU A 28 -9.59 21.92 8.62
CA LEU A 28 -9.14 21.52 7.28
C LEU A 28 -8.32 22.60 6.55
N ARG A 29 -8.44 23.88 7.00
CA ARG A 29 -7.65 25.00 6.45
C ARG A 29 -6.17 24.91 6.83
N ARG A 30 -5.81 24.06 7.81
CA ARG A 30 -4.41 23.77 8.16
C ARG A 30 -3.78 22.69 7.31
N LEU A 31 -4.58 21.96 6.53
CA LEU A 31 -4.11 21.03 5.51
C LEU A 31 -3.83 21.82 4.22
N THR A 32 -2.90 22.76 4.28
CA THR A 32 -2.41 23.41 3.07
C THR A 32 -1.45 22.45 2.39
N PHE A 33 -1.71 22.14 1.13
CA PHE A 33 -0.83 21.33 0.28
C PHE A 33 0.50 22.04 -0.04
N ASP A 34 0.62 23.32 0.35
CA ASP A 34 1.79 24.17 0.16
C ASP A 34 2.51 24.40 1.49
N SER A 35 3.18 23.39 2.03
CA SER A 35 4.16 23.62 3.07
C SER A 35 5.52 23.91 2.41
N PRO A 36 6.06 25.13 2.52
CA PRO A 36 7.34 25.49 1.87
C PRO A 36 8.57 24.78 2.46
N SER A 37 8.36 23.87 3.40
CA SER A 37 9.40 23.05 4.03
C SER A 37 9.10 21.57 3.99
N SER A 38 8.14 21.12 3.17
CA SER A 38 7.77 19.70 3.12
C SER A 38 8.90 18.87 2.52
N THR A 39 9.21 17.76 3.18
CA THR A 39 10.16 16.76 2.68
C THR A 39 9.59 16.01 1.47
N PHE A 40 8.26 16.03 1.34
CA PHE A 40 7.50 15.43 0.26
C PHE A 40 6.46 16.44 -0.26
N SER A 41 6.16 16.36 -1.55
CA SER A 41 5.13 17.20 -2.18
C SER A 41 4.17 16.33 -2.97
N LEU A 42 2.87 16.60 -2.84
CA LEU A 42 1.85 16.04 -3.73
C LEU A 42 1.88 16.83 -5.04
N SER A 43 1.84 16.10 -6.16
CA SER A 43 1.88 16.68 -7.49
C SER A 43 0.72 16.12 -8.32
N PRO A 44 -0.16 16.96 -8.90
CA PRO A 44 -1.27 16.48 -9.71
C PRO A 44 -0.86 15.52 -10.83
N LEU A 45 0.35 15.65 -11.37
CA LEU A 45 0.88 14.74 -12.36
C LEU A 45 1.29 13.40 -11.75
N THR A 46 2.07 13.41 -10.67
CA THR A 46 2.53 12.20 -9.98
C THR A 46 1.37 11.43 -9.41
N ASP A 47 0.52 12.10 -8.59
CA ASP A 47 -0.68 11.51 -8.00
C ASP A 47 -1.64 11.00 -9.09
N GLY A 48 -1.83 11.77 -10.17
CA GLY A 48 -2.69 11.37 -11.30
C GLY A 48 -2.20 10.12 -12.03
N ILE A 49 -0.88 9.96 -12.21
CA ILE A 49 -0.28 8.74 -12.80
C ILE A 49 -0.44 7.55 -11.85
N ILE A 50 -0.18 7.72 -10.56
CA ILE A 50 -0.30 6.65 -9.56
C ILE A 50 -1.76 6.21 -9.47
N LEU A 51 -2.69 7.12 -9.22
CA LEU A 51 -4.13 6.84 -9.13
C LEU A 51 -4.69 6.23 -10.42
N GLY A 52 -4.25 6.72 -11.58
CA GLY A 52 -4.61 6.14 -12.88
C GLY A 52 -4.13 4.70 -13.03
N THR A 53 -2.92 4.40 -12.58
CA THR A 53 -2.36 3.04 -12.56
C THR A 53 -3.13 2.13 -11.61
N GLU A 54 -3.44 2.60 -10.41
CA GLU A 54 -4.25 1.87 -9.42
C GLU A 54 -5.65 1.57 -9.93
N ALA A 55 -6.31 2.57 -10.52
CA ALA A 55 -7.63 2.42 -11.11
C ALA A 55 -7.60 1.40 -12.27
N ALA A 56 -6.56 1.42 -13.11
CA ALA A 56 -6.37 0.45 -14.17
C ALA A 56 -6.16 -0.98 -13.63
N LEU A 57 -5.33 -1.14 -12.59
CA LEU A 57 -5.09 -2.44 -11.94
C LEU A 57 -6.39 -3.00 -11.34
N ILE A 58 -7.11 -2.19 -10.56
CA ILE A 58 -8.35 -2.60 -9.88
C ILE A 58 -9.45 -2.91 -10.90
N SER A 59 -9.57 -2.09 -11.96
CA SER A 59 -10.55 -2.33 -13.02
C SER A 59 -10.23 -3.59 -13.82
N THR A 60 -8.96 -3.83 -14.13
CA THR A 60 -8.51 -5.04 -14.81
C THR A 60 -8.79 -6.27 -13.96
N ASP A 61 -8.47 -6.21 -12.66
CA ASP A 61 -8.75 -7.29 -11.71
C ASP A 61 -10.25 -7.61 -11.65
N PHE A 62 -11.10 -6.59 -11.53
CA PHE A 62 -12.55 -6.75 -11.54
C PHE A 62 -13.06 -7.39 -12.84
N LEU A 63 -12.56 -6.96 -13.99
CA LEU A 63 -12.94 -7.53 -15.29
C LEU A 63 -12.50 -8.98 -15.40
N LEU A 64 -11.28 -9.32 -15.00
CA LEU A 64 -10.78 -10.69 -14.99
C LEU A 64 -11.64 -11.57 -14.08
N GLU A 65 -11.86 -11.15 -12.83
CA GLU A 65 -12.59 -11.98 -11.85
C GLU A 65 -14.08 -12.16 -12.18
N LYS A 66 -14.73 -11.14 -12.73
CA LYS A 66 -16.21 -11.13 -12.87
C LYS A 66 -16.71 -11.38 -14.29
N VAL A 67 -15.89 -11.10 -15.31
CA VAL A 67 -16.34 -11.06 -16.70
C VAL A 67 -15.60 -12.10 -17.57
N ILE A 68 -14.28 -12.23 -17.38
CA ILE A 68 -13.43 -12.99 -18.31
C ILE A 68 -13.12 -14.39 -17.79
N LEU A 69 -12.76 -14.50 -16.50
CA LEU A 69 -12.35 -15.77 -15.91
C LEU A 69 -13.54 -16.43 -15.20
N GLU A 70 -13.91 -17.62 -15.65
CA GLU A 70 -14.85 -18.43 -14.88
C GLU A 70 -14.15 -18.98 -13.64
N PRO A 71 -14.79 -18.92 -12.45
CA PRO A 71 -14.25 -19.54 -11.26
C PRO A 71 -14.00 -21.02 -11.53
N THR A 72 -12.75 -21.45 -11.38
CA THR A 72 -12.42 -22.88 -11.51
C THR A 72 -12.82 -23.57 -10.21
N PRO A 73 -13.92 -24.35 -10.19
CA PRO A 73 -14.28 -25.12 -9.00
C PRO A 73 -13.26 -26.24 -8.80
N TYR A 74 -12.91 -26.50 -7.54
CA TYR A 74 -12.09 -27.65 -7.19
C TYR A 74 -12.86 -28.95 -7.52
N GLN A 75 -12.28 -29.81 -8.37
CA GLN A 75 -12.91 -31.04 -8.83
C GLN A 75 -12.33 -32.29 -8.13
N GLY A 76 -11.61 -32.13 -7.04
CA GLY A 76 -11.02 -33.25 -6.31
C GLY A 76 -9.65 -33.67 -6.85
N GLU A 77 -8.94 -32.77 -7.54
CA GLU A 77 -7.60 -33.07 -8.06
C GLU A 77 -6.64 -33.43 -6.92
N ILE A 78 -5.82 -34.44 -7.16
CA ILE A 78 -4.78 -34.86 -6.24
C ILE A 78 -3.48 -34.15 -6.61
N TYR A 79 -2.97 -33.31 -5.69
CA TYR A 79 -1.71 -32.63 -5.86
C TYR A 79 -0.55 -33.43 -5.25
N LEU A 80 0.47 -33.71 -6.06
CA LEU A 80 1.63 -34.44 -5.62
C LEU A 80 2.76 -33.49 -5.18
N LYS A 81 3.37 -33.75 -4.02
CA LYS A 81 4.50 -32.95 -3.52
C LYS A 81 5.68 -32.97 -4.49
N SER A 82 5.82 -34.03 -5.31
CA SER A 82 6.84 -34.13 -6.34
C SER A 82 6.77 -33.03 -7.40
N ASP A 83 5.58 -32.46 -7.64
CA ASP A 83 5.35 -31.47 -8.68
C ASP A 83 5.75 -30.06 -8.25
N VAL A 84 6.04 -29.90 -6.94
CA VAL A 84 6.51 -28.64 -6.39
C VAL A 84 8.05 -28.56 -6.52
N ASN A 85 8.55 -27.39 -6.91
CA ASN A 85 10.00 -27.17 -6.98
C ASN A 85 10.68 -27.46 -5.63
N PRO A 86 11.96 -27.90 -5.61
CA PRO A 86 12.62 -28.36 -4.38
C PRO A 86 12.68 -27.33 -3.26
N VAL A 87 12.84 -26.05 -3.59
CA VAL A 87 12.94 -24.96 -2.62
C VAL A 87 11.61 -24.77 -1.89
N ASP A 88 10.51 -24.64 -2.62
CA ASP A 88 9.18 -24.49 -2.04
C ASP A 88 8.73 -25.74 -1.30
N ARG A 89 9.06 -26.93 -1.86
CA ARG A 89 8.74 -28.21 -1.26
C ARG A 89 9.34 -28.36 0.16
N PHE A 90 10.53 -27.85 0.36
CA PHE A 90 11.20 -27.92 1.65
C PHE A 90 10.48 -27.14 2.76
N PHE A 91 9.86 -26.01 2.40
CA PHE A 91 9.20 -25.09 3.35
C PHE A 91 7.68 -25.28 3.44
N MET A 92 7.06 -26.09 2.54
CA MET A 92 5.61 -26.25 2.54
C MET A 92 5.10 -26.95 3.79
N GLN A 93 3.95 -26.53 4.29
CA GLN A 93 3.31 -27.01 5.51
C GLN A 93 1.83 -27.33 5.27
N PRO A 94 1.23 -28.24 6.07
CA PRO A 94 -0.21 -28.39 6.10
C PRO A 94 -0.91 -27.14 6.65
N TYR A 95 -2.22 -27.05 6.46
CA TYR A 95 -3.00 -25.92 6.97
C TYR A 95 -2.95 -25.85 8.51
N SER A 96 -2.75 -24.64 9.01
CA SER A 96 -2.82 -24.33 10.44
C SER A 96 -3.58 -23.03 10.68
N LYS A 97 -4.78 -23.14 11.24
CA LYS A 97 -5.63 -22.01 11.59
C LYS A 97 -4.97 -21.05 12.59
N THR A 98 -4.20 -21.58 13.53
CA THR A 98 -3.49 -20.75 14.53
C THR A 98 -2.48 -19.83 13.88
N PHE A 99 -1.63 -20.36 12.99
CA PHE A 99 -0.64 -19.55 12.28
C PHE A 99 -1.30 -18.64 11.23
N ASP A 100 -2.42 -19.04 10.65
CA ASP A 100 -3.19 -18.21 9.73
C ASP A 100 -3.76 -16.96 10.43
N THR A 101 -4.39 -17.16 11.60
CA THR A 101 -4.89 -16.07 12.42
C THR A 101 -3.76 -15.15 12.90
N ALA A 102 -2.65 -15.72 13.40
CA ALA A 102 -1.49 -14.94 13.84
C ALA A 102 -0.88 -14.13 12.69
N GLY A 103 -0.79 -14.72 11.49
CA GLY A 103 -0.31 -14.03 10.28
C GLY A 103 -1.22 -12.85 9.89
N THR A 104 -2.52 -12.99 10.05
CA THR A 104 -3.47 -11.89 9.82
C THR A 104 -3.31 -10.77 10.85
N ILE A 105 -3.14 -11.10 12.12
CA ILE A 105 -2.92 -10.11 13.19
C ILE A 105 -1.62 -9.33 12.94
N THR A 106 -0.53 -10.04 12.63
CA THR A 106 0.77 -9.38 12.36
C THR A 106 0.75 -8.56 11.08
N GLN A 107 -0.03 -8.93 10.07
CA GLN A 107 -0.26 -8.08 8.88
C GLN A 107 -0.91 -6.76 9.26
N PHE A 108 -2.00 -6.79 10.05
CA PHE A 108 -2.65 -5.54 10.46
C PHE A 108 -1.72 -4.68 11.33
N ALA A 109 -0.94 -5.30 12.23
CA ALA A 109 0.06 -4.58 13.00
C ALA A 109 1.14 -3.95 12.09
N SER A 110 1.56 -4.64 11.01
CA SER A 110 2.50 -4.11 10.03
C SER A 110 1.91 -2.92 9.25
N LEU A 111 0.63 -3.00 8.88
CA LEU A 111 -0.07 -1.88 8.23
C LEU A 111 -0.23 -0.66 9.13
N LEU A 112 -0.15 -0.84 10.45
CA LEU A 112 -0.21 0.26 11.43
C LEU A 112 1.17 0.84 11.77
N THR A 113 2.27 0.30 11.25
CA THR A 113 3.62 0.85 11.52
C THR A 113 3.78 2.31 11.10
N PRO A 114 3.13 2.83 10.02
CA PRO A 114 3.20 4.25 9.70
C PRO A 114 2.60 5.19 10.77
N ALA A 115 1.88 4.68 11.75
CA ALA A 115 1.40 5.51 12.86
C ALA A 115 2.54 6.20 13.63
N VAL A 116 3.77 5.67 13.60
CA VAL A 116 4.95 6.34 14.18
C VAL A 116 5.26 7.67 13.47
N LEU A 117 4.81 7.84 12.23
CA LEU A 117 4.99 9.07 11.44
C LEU A 117 4.10 10.22 11.92
N MET A 118 3.14 9.96 12.82
CA MET A 118 2.42 11.03 13.52
C MET A 118 3.35 11.89 14.40
N ALA A 119 4.60 11.48 14.61
CA ALA A 119 5.65 12.29 15.17
C ALA A 119 6.12 13.43 14.24
N ALA A 120 5.81 13.37 12.95
CA ALA A 120 6.04 14.46 11.99
C ALA A 120 5.08 15.65 12.27
N PRO A 121 5.41 16.87 11.79
CA PRO A 121 4.51 18.01 11.89
C PRO A 121 3.11 17.70 11.35
N MET A 122 2.09 18.27 12.00
CA MET A 122 0.68 17.95 11.66
C MET A 122 0.34 18.36 10.23
N GLU A 123 0.99 19.38 9.72
CA GLU A 123 0.86 19.87 8.35
C GLU A 123 1.22 18.82 7.31
N GLU A 124 2.11 17.87 7.66
CA GLU A 124 2.58 16.80 6.80
C GLU A 124 1.69 15.55 6.81
N TRP A 125 0.77 15.43 7.77
CA TRP A 125 -0.03 14.21 7.95
C TRP A 125 -0.92 13.88 6.74
N CYS A 126 -1.43 14.89 6.06
CA CYS A 126 -2.23 14.69 4.86
C CYS A 126 -1.37 14.10 3.74
N THR A 127 -0.21 14.68 3.47
CA THR A 127 0.76 14.20 2.47
C THR A 127 1.19 12.76 2.78
N ILE A 128 1.56 12.49 4.03
CA ILE A 128 1.94 11.14 4.49
C ILE A 128 0.78 10.17 4.27
N GLY A 129 -0.45 10.57 4.62
CA GLY A 129 -1.65 9.75 4.48
C GLY A 129 -1.98 9.40 3.03
N VAL A 130 -1.89 10.38 2.11
CA VAL A 130 -2.11 10.18 0.67
C VAL A 130 -1.06 9.22 0.11
N MET A 131 0.22 9.49 0.30
CA MET A 131 1.30 8.62 -0.17
C MET A 131 1.19 7.19 0.38
N TYR A 132 0.76 7.05 1.64
CA TYR A 132 0.57 5.73 2.22
C TYR A 132 -0.61 4.99 1.61
N ALA A 133 -1.73 5.67 1.38
CA ALA A 133 -2.89 5.10 0.70
C ALA A 133 -2.52 4.62 -0.72
N GLU A 134 -1.83 5.45 -1.49
CA GLU A 134 -1.31 5.08 -2.81
C GLU A 134 -0.39 3.86 -2.75
N SER A 135 0.57 3.83 -1.83
CA SER A 135 1.45 2.67 -1.65
C SER A 135 0.67 1.37 -1.39
N VAL A 136 -0.37 1.44 -0.57
CA VAL A 136 -1.23 0.29 -0.21
C VAL A 136 -2.11 -0.12 -1.39
N PHE A 137 -2.74 0.83 -2.09
CA PHE A 137 -3.61 0.52 -3.23
C PHE A 137 -2.82 -0.03 -4.42
N LEU A 138 -1.63 0.50 -4.70
CA LEU A 138 -0.72 -0.05 -5.71
C LEU A 138 -0.37 -1.51 -5.39
N SER A 139 0.06 -1.78 -4.17
CA SER A 139 0.37 -3.14 -3.70
C SER A 139 -0.83 -4.07 -3.78
N TYR A 140 -2.01 -3.55 -3.42
CA TYR A 140 -3.26 -4.31 -3.44
C TYR A 140 -3.64 -4.69 -4.86
N GLY A 141 -3.62 -3.75 -5.81
CA GLY A 141 -3.95 -4.01 -7.20
C GLY A 141 -3.00 -5.03 -7.84
N LEU A 142 -1.69 -4.90 -7.60
CA LEU A 142 -0.69 -5.84 -8.11
C LEU A 142 -0.90 -7.26 -7.58
N LYS A 143 -1.22 -7.42 -6.29
CA LYS A 143 -1.43 -8.76 -5.72
C LYS A 143 -2.70 -9.45 -6.22
N GLU A 144 -3.80 -8.71 -6.40
CA GLU A 144 -5.04 -9.30 -6.89
C GLU A 144 -4.90 -9.70 -8.37
N LEU A 145 -4.30 -8.84 -9.18
CA LEU A 145 -4.01 -9.15 -10.57
C LEU A 145 -3.15 -10.43 -10.70
N ALA A 146 -2.09 -10.56 -9.91
CA ALA A 146 -1.23 -11.74 -9.94
C ALA A 146 -1.98 -13.02 -9.54
N LYS A 147 -2.85 -12.96 -8.52
CA LYS A 147 -3.65 -14.11 -8.08
C LYS A 147 -4.61 -14.62 -9.17
N ASN A 148 -5.23 -13.70 -9.90
CA ASN A 148 -6.15 -14.05 -10.98
C ASN A 148 -5.44 -14.57 -12.22
N LEU A 149 -4.20 -14.15 -12.47
CA LEU A 149 -3.42 -14.62 -13.63
C LEU A 149 -2.68 -15.94 -13.40
N VAL A 150 -2.16 -16.16 -12.18
CA VAL A 150 -1.23 -17.30 -11.94
C VAL A 150 -1.96 -18.57 -11.50
N ASN A 151 -3.09 -18.48 -10.81
CA ASN A 151 -3.90 -19.61 -10.36
C ASN A 151 -3.08 -20.76 -9.71
N ARG A 152 -2.16 -20.42 -8.81
CA ARG A 152 -1.28 -21.37 -8.14
C ARG A 152 -1.96 -22.03 -6.96
N PRO A 153 -2.08 -23.39 -6.90
CA PRO A 153 -2.57 -24.09 -5.72
C PRO A 153 -1.76 -23.75 -4.47
N ARG A 154 -2.45 -23.62 -3.32
CA ARG A 154 -1.78 -23.34 -2.05
C ARG A 154 -1.07 -24.57 -1.49
N PRO A 155 -0.01 -24.43 -0.67
CA PRO A 155 0.71 -25.54 -0.07
C PRO A 155 -0.18 -26.55 0.64
N TYR A 156 -1.22 -26.11 1.36
CA TYR A 156 -2.11 -27.01 2.09
C TYR A 156 -2.88 -27.99 1.17
N MET A 157 -3.02 -27.71 -0.12
CA MET A 157 -3.66 -28.63 -1.09
C MET A 157 -2.85 -29.90 -1.34
N TYR A 158 -1.59 -29.93 -0.95
CA TYR A 158 -0.68 -31.07 -1.06
C TYR A 158 -0.64 -31.95 0.22
N PHE A 159 -1.56 -31.69 1.17
CA PHE A 159 -1.69 -32.39 2.44
C PHE A 159 -3.15 -32.76 2.69
N GLU A 160 -3.38 -33.70 3.58
CA GLU A 160 -4.73 -34.00 4.06
C GLU A 160 -5.24 -32.85 4.97
N GLY A 161 -6.56 -32.65 5.01
CA GLY A 161 -7.20 -31.65 5.88
C GLY A 161 -7.12 -30.23 5.35
N ALA A 162 -7.13 -30.05 4.03
CA ALA A 162 -7.28 -28.72 3.43
C ALA A 162 -8.59 -28.04 3.90
N PRO A 163 -8.59 -26.72 4.15
CA PRO A 163 -9.75 -26.01 4.70
C PRO A 163 -10.91 -25.96 3.69
N GLU A 164 -11.99 -26.69 3.96
CA GLU A 164 -13.18 -26.77 3.10
C GLU A 164 -13.73 -25.39 2.73
N LYS A 165 -13.65 -24.43 3.67
CA LYS A 165 -14.11 -23.07 3.46
C LYS A 165 -13.33 -22.37 2.35
N ASP A 166 -12.01 -22.48 2.35
CA ASP A 166 -11.13 -21.81 1.38
C ASP A 166 -11.30 -22.47 0.00
N ILE A 167 -11.56 -23.78 -0.04
CA ILE A 167 -11.90 -24.51 -1.25
C ILE A 167 -13.23 -24.00 -1.82
N ALA A 168 -14.28 -23.93 -0.99
CA ALA A 168 -15.60 -23.47 -1.41
C ALA A 168 -15.64 -21.99 -1.86
N GLU A 169 -14.74 -21.15 -1.28
CA GLU A 169 -14.60 -19.74 -1.63
C GLU A 169 -13.67 -19.52 -2.86
N GLY A 170 -13.06 -20.56 -3.43
CA GLY A 170 -12.15 -20.47 -4.57
C GLY A 170 -10.78 -19.86 -4.22
N ASP A 171 -10.39 -19.86 -2.92
CA ASP A 171 -9.12 -19.28 -2.47
C ASP A 171 -7.96 -20.30 -2.54
N TRP A 172 -8.28 -21.57 -2.81
CA TRP A 172 -7.35 -22.69 -2.83
C TRP A 172 -6.25 -22.60 -3.90
N ASN A 173 -6.50 -21.93 -5.01
CA ASN A 173 -5.58 -21.75 -6.13
C ASN A 173 -5.02 -20.32 -6.24
N LYS A 174 -5.16 -19.50 -5.19
CA LYS A 174 -4.70 -18.10 -5.15
C LYS A 174 -3.46 -17.92 -4.24
N SER A 175 -2.46 -18.81 -4.42
CA SER A 175 -1.23 -18.77 -3.62
C SER A 175 -0.29 -17.64 -4.02
N PHE A 176 -0.07 -17.42 -5.32
CA PHE A 176 0.96 -16.49 -5.82
C PHE A 176 0.37 -15.09 -6.09
N PHE A 177 1.04 -14.10 -5.61
CA PHE A 177 2.00 -14.03 -4.53
C PHE A 177 1.30 -13.68 -3.20
N SER A 178 2.03 -13.79 -2.08
CA SER A 178 1.44 -13.61 -0.75
C SER A 178 0.98 -12.19 -0.49
N GLY A 179 -0.34 -11.96 -0.49
CA GLY A 179 -0.92 -10.64 -0.23
C GLY A 179 -0.68 -10.11 1.19
N HIS A 180 -0.71 -11.00 2.21
CA HIS A 180 -0.38 -10.62 3.58
C HIS A 180 1.06 -10.11 3.69
N THR A 181 2.00 -10.83 3.07
CA THR A 181 3.40 -10.43 3.03
C THR A 181 3.59 -9.11 2.29
N THR A 182 2.95 -8.97 1.12
CA THR A 182 3.05 -7.75 0.31
C THR A 182 2.63 -6.53 1.11
N LEU A 183 1.44 -6.54 1.68
CA LEU A 183 0.92 -5.40 2.45
C LEU A 183 1.76 -5.12 3.71
N SER A 184 2.28 -6.16 4.37
CA SER A 184 3.17 -5.98 5.53
C SER A 184 4.48 -5.30 5.15
N PHE A 185 5.09 -5.72 4.05
CA PHE A 185 6.33 -5.12 3.56
C PHE A 185 6.11 -3.72 2.97
N THR A 186 4.93 -3.44 2.42
CA THR A 186 4.54 -2.07 2.02
C THR A 186 4.56 -1.14 3.22
N GLY A 187 3.88 -1.50 4.31
CA GLY A 187 3.88 -0.71 5.55
C GLY A 187 5.29 -0.52 6.12
N ALA A 188 6.10 -1.59 6.14
CA ALA A 188 7.47 -1.53 6.65
C ALA A 188 8.38 -0.62 5.81
N ALA A 189 8.35 -0.75 4.49
CA ALA A 189 9.18 0.03 3.58
C ALA A 189 8.78 1.51 3.60
N PHE A 190 7.47 1.79 3.54
CA PHE A 190 6.93 3.14 3.64
C PHE A 190 7.37 3.81 4.95
N THR A 191 7.11 3.16 6.08
CA THR A 191 7.50 3.67 7.40
C THR A 191 8.99 3.96 7.48
N SER A 192 9.80 3.01 7.04
CA SER A 192 11.26 3.11 7.11
C SER A 192 11.81 4.26 6.27
N TYR A 193 11.31 4.40 5.05
CA TYR A 193 11.77 5.45 4.13
C TYR A 193 11.32 6.82 4.60
N VAL A 194 10.03 7.00 4.85
CA VAL A 194 9.46 8.30 5.24
C VAL A 194 10.01 8.75 6.59
N PHE A 195 10.11 7.85 7.59
CA PHE A 195 10.74 8.17 8.88
C PHE A 195 12.19 8.62 8.71
N SER A 196 12.94 7.95 7.85
CA SER A 196 14.34 8.29 7.59
C SER A 196 14.51 9.66 6.94
N LYS A 197 13.51 10.13 6.20
CA LYS A 197 13.51 11.45 5.56
C LYS A 197 13.15 12.57 6.54
N TYR A 198 12.10 12.38 7.37
CA TYR A 198 11.71 13.36 8.38
C TYR A 198 12.70 13.44 9.55
N PHE A 199 13.29 12.31 9.93
CA PHE A 199 14.12 12.19 11.12
C PHE A 199 15.50 11.57 10.82
N PRO A 200 16.33 12.21 9.95
CA PRO A 200 17.58 11.63 9.45
C PRO A 200 18.58 11.33 10.58
N ASP A 201 18.64 12.18 11.62
CA ASP A 201 19.58 12.06 12.73
C ASP A 201 18.97 11.45 13.99
N SER A 202 17.73 10.93 13.90
CA SER A 202 17.05 10.35 15.06
C SER A 202 17.68 9.02 15.48
N LYS A 203 17.94 8.89 16.78
CA LYS A 203 18.34 7.62 17.39
C LYS A 203 17.29 6.49 17.23
N TRP A 204 16.04 6.85 16.94
CA TRP A 204 14.94 5.92 16.72
C TRP A 204 14.87 5.40 15.27
N LYS A 205 15.65 5.94 14.35
CA LYS A 205 15.64 5.53 12.94
C LYS A 205 15.88 4.03 12.76
N LEU A 206 16.98 3.52 13.35
CA LEU A 206 17.30 2.10 13.25
C LEU A 206 16.29 1.19 13.98
N PRO A 207 15.84 1.49 15.22
CA PRO A 207 14.76 0.77 15.88
C PRO A 207 13.46 0.71 15.08
N VAL A 208 13.03 1.80 14.45
CA VAL A 208 11.82 1.85 13.61
C VAL A 208 11.97 0.95 12.38
N ILE A 209 13.10 1.02 11.69
CA ILE A 209 13.38 0.17 10.52
C ILE A 209 13.35 -1.31 10.92
N ILE A 210 14.12 -1.69 11.95
CA ILE A 210 14.22 -3.08 12.40
C ILE A 210 12.85 -3.58 12.89
N GLY A 211 12.12 -2.79 13.64
CA GLY A 211 10.79 -3.15 14.16
C GLY A 211 9.78 -3.37 13.04
N SER A 212 9.71 -2.46 12.07
CA SER A 212 8.78 -2.55 10.95
C SER A 212 9.07 -3.75 10.05
N TYR A 213 10.31 -3.94 9.64
CA TYR A 213 10.70 -5.10 8.81
C TYR A 213 10.68 -6.42 9.61
N GLY A 214 10.98 -6.39 10.91
CA GLY A 214 10.85 -7.55 11.78
C GLY A 214 9.41 -8.04 11.86
N LEU A 215 8.46 -7.14 12.00
CA LEU A 215 7.03 -7.45 12.02
C LEU A 215 6.55 -7.99 10.66
N ALA A 216 6.96 -7.37 9.55
CA ALA A 216 6.63 -7.83 8.20
C ALA A 216 7.23 -9.22 7.91
N THR A 217 8.46 -9.47 8.33
CA THR A 217 9.11 -10.78 8.21
C THR A 217 8.38 -11.83 9.05
N THR A 218 7.95 -11.49 10.25
CA THR A 218 7.12 -12.37 11.09
C THR A 218 5.84 -12.76 10.38
N THR A 219 5.16 -11.79 9.72
CA THR A 219 3.98 -12.10 8.89
C THR A 219 4.32 -13.11 7.79
N ALA A 220 5.41 -12.89 7.04
CA ALA A 220 5.85 -13.79 5.97
C ALA A 220 6.09 -15.24 6.48
N ILE A 221 6.78 -15.39 7.61
CA ILE A 221 7.04 -16.68 8.24
C ILE A 221 5.72 -17.36 8.65
N LEU A 222 4.81 -16.61 9.26
CA LEU A 222 3.50 -17.14 9.69
C LEU A 222 2.64 -17.57 8.50
N ARG A 223 2.72 -16.88 7.35
CA ARG A 223 2.02 -17.29 6.13
C ARG A 223 2.56 -18.60 5.53
N MET A 224 3.84 -18.86 5.64
CA MET A 224 4.41 -20.17 5.28
C MET A 224 4.01 -21.25 6.31
N LYS A 225 4.13 -20.94 7.60
CA LYS A 225 3.76 -21.89 8.70
C LYS A 225 2.29 -22.24 8.71
N SER A 226 1.42 -21.38 8.19
CA SER A 226 -0.01 -21.64 8.06
C SER A 226 -0.37 -22.54 6.87
N GLY A 227 0.59 -22.90 6.01
CA GLY A 227 0.33 -23.67 4.78
C GLY A 227 -0.36 -22.87 3.68
N ASN A 228 -0.50 -21.56 3.82
CA ASN A 228 -1.16 -20.71 2.84
C ASN A 228 -0.27 -20.32 1.65
N HIS A 229 1.04 -20.19 1.87
CA HIS A 229 1.97 -19.68 0.87
C HIS A 229 3.29 -20.46 0.87
N PHE A 230 3.87 -20.60 -0.31
CA PHE A 230 5.23 -21.10 -0.50
C PHE A 230 6.27 -20.02 -0.18
N LEU A 231 7.53 -20.44 -0.04
CA LEU A 231 8.63 -19.50 0.13
C LEU A 231 8.73 -18.49 -1.02
N THR A 232 8.61 -18.95 -2.25
CA THR A 232 8.67 -18.07 -3.42
C THR A 232 7.52 -17.06 -3.45
N ASP A 233 6.31 -17.42 -2.99
CA ASP A 233 5.16 -16.51 -2.89
C ASP A 233 5.44 -15.36 -1.90
N VAL A 234 6.07 -15.67 -0.77
CA VAL A 234 6.39 -14.65 0.25
C VAL A 234 7.59 -13.79 -0.16
N LEU A 235 8.60 -14.36 -0.83
CA LEU A 235 9.74 -13.59 -1.34
C LEU A 235 9.31 -12.57 -2.40
N VAL A 236 8.48 -13.00 -3.36
CA VAL A 236 7.94 -12.07 -4.37
C VAL A 236 7.02 -11.04 -3.72
N GLY A 237 6.15 -11.47 -2.79
CA GLY A 237 5.31 -10.55 -2.03
C GLY A 237 6.10 -9.51 -1.25
N ALA A 238 7.21 -9.91 -0.60
CA ALA A 238 8.10 -9.00 0.10
C ALA A 238 8.78 -7.99 -0.84
N ALA A 239 9.24 -8.46 -2.01
CA ALA A 239 9.84 -7.59 -3.02
C ALA A 239 8.85 -6.56 -3.57
N VAL A 240 7.65 -7.00 -3.99
CA VAL A 240 6.59 -6.11 -4.50
C VAL A 240 6.15 -5.12 -3.43
N GLY A 241 5.91 -5.57 -2.19
CA GLY A 241 5.52 -4.69 -1.10
C GLY A 241 6.60 -3.66 -0.76
N THR A 242 7.88 -4.08 -0.71
CA THR A 242 8.99 -3.15 -0.48
C THR A 242 9.10 -2.12 -1.60
N LEU A 243 8.98 -2.56 -2.85
CA LEU A 243 9.03 -1.63 -4.00
C LEU A 243 7.88 -0.63 -3.96
N SER A 244 6.65 -1.06 -3.73
CA SER A 244 5.48 -0.17 -3.66
C SER A 244 5.60 0.83 -2.50
N GLY A 245 5.97 0.35 -1.30
CA GLY A 245 6.12 1.20 -0.12
C GLY A 245 7.30 2.17 -0.19
N PHE A 246 8.29 1.89 -1.03
CA PHE A 246 9.44 2.78 -1.28
C PHE A 246 9.18 3.72 -2.46
N LEU A 247 8.68 3.20 -3.59
CA LEU A 247 8.61 3.94 -4.85
C LEU A 247 7.66 5.14 -4.75
N VAL A 248 6.49 4.96 -4.16
CA VAL A 248 5.50 6.03 -4.04
C VAL A 248 6.08 7.24 -3.29
N PRO A 249 6.54 7.13 -2.03
CA PRO A 249 7.12 8.29 -1.35
C PRO A 249 8.43 8.77 -2.00
N TYR A 250 9.17 7.91 -2.69
CA TYR A 250 10.34 8.32 -3.45
C TYR A 250 9.96 9.26 -4.60
N LEU A 251 8.91 8.98 -5.34
CA LEU A 251 8.41 9.84 -6.40
C LEU A 251 7.94 11.21 -5.87
N HIS A 252 7.38 11.25 -4.67
CA HIS A 252 6.97 12.49 -4.00
C HIS A 252 8.12 13.25 -3.32
N SER A 253 9.32 12.66 -3.26
CA SER A 253 10.51 13.33 -2.71
C SER A 253 11.24 14.22 -3.72
N PHE A 254 10.86 14.18 -4.99
CA PHE A 254 11.31 15.11 -5.99
C PHE A 254 10.43 16.36 -5.91
N SER A 255 10.76 17.28 -4.99
CA SER A 255 10.23 18.63 -5.06
C SER A 255 10.68 19.22 -6.40
N ASP A 256 9.76 19.76 -7.19
CA ASP A 256 10.13 20.65 -8.28
C ASP A 256 10.90 21.83 -7.64
N GLU A 257 12.23 21.76 -7.62
CA GLU A 257 13.02 22.94 -7.45
C GLU A 257 12.53 23.93 -8.51
N PRO A 258 12.02 25.12 -8.13
CA PRO A 258 11.68 26.10 -9.14
C PRO A 258 12.93 26.29 -9.96
N VAL A 259 12.88 25.92 -11.24
CA VAL A 259 13.97 26.20 -12.19
C VAL A 259 14.25 27.67 -12.05
N SER A 260 15.35 27.99 -11.37
CA SER A 260 15.88 29.33 -11.27
C SER A 260 16.22 29.78 -12.70
N ASN A 261 15.24 30.25 -13.40
CA ASN A 261 15.44 31.00 -14.63
C ASN A 261 16.11 32.33 -14.24
N ASN A 262 17.44 32.26 -14.16
CA ASN A 262 18.29 33.45 -14.21
C ASN A 262 18.17 34.10 -15.57
N ASN A 263 17.00 34.53 -15.95
CA ASN A 263 16.81 35.45 -17.06
C ASN A 263 15.74 36.49 -16.71
N SER A 264 16.26 37.66 -16.40
CA SER A 264 15.62 38.96 -16.62
C SER A 264 14.57 39.43 -15.65
N ALA A 265 15.06 40.27 -14.74
CA ALA A 265 14.37 41.43 -14.26
C ALA A 265 13.17 41.90 -15.10
N LEU A 266 11.98 41.73 -14.57
CA LEU A 266 10.91 42.70 -14.75
C LEU A 266 10.24 42.89 -13.38
N THR A 267 10.80 43.85 -12.67
CA THR A 267 10.22 44.45 -11.48
C THR A 267 8.91 45.11 -11.83
N THR A 268 7.81 44.50 -11.43
CA THR A 268 6.58 45.25 -11.19
C THR A 268 6.21 45.06 -9.72
N LYS A 269 6.67 45.95 -8.88
CA LYS A 269 6.08 46.19 -7.57
C LYS A 269 4.67 46.75 -7.79
N SER A 270 3.66 45.89 -7.63
CA SER A 270 2.29 46.32 -7.42
C SER A 270 1.97 46.13 -5.93
N TYR A 271 1.90 47.20 -5.18
CA TYR A 271 1.22 47.23 -3.91
C TYR A 271 -0.25 47.43 -4.19
N GLY A 272 -0.99 46.30 -4.29
CA GLY A 272 -2.44 46.33 -4.36
C GLY A 272 -2.98 45.39 -3.28
N VAL A 273 -3.95 45.87 -2.52
CA VAL A 273 -4.78 45.05 -1.63
C VAL A 273 -5.35 43.93 -2.47
N SER A 274 -4.94 42.70 -2.16
CA SER A 274 -5.43 41.52 -2.90
C SER A 274 -6.85 41.19 -2.46
N GLU A 275 -7.78 41.29 -3.39
CA GLU A 275 -9.10 40.68 -3.24
C GLU A 275 -8.93 39.14 -3.14
N PRO A 276 -9.76 38.45 -2.33
CA PRO A 276 -9.72 36.98 -2.28
C PRO A 276 -9.97 36.41 -3.68
N GLY A 277 -9.05 35.62 -4.16
CA GLY A 277 -9.16 35.12 -5.53
C GLY A 277 -8.44 33.80 -5.77
N PHE A 278 -8.89 33.09 -6.80
CA PHE A 278 -8.26 31.89 -7.34
C PHE A 278 -7.31 32.28 -8.46
N ASP A 279 -6.02 32.03 -8.31
CA ASP A 279 -5.04 32.16 -9.37
C ASP A 279 -4.75 30.80 -9.99
N PHE A 280 -4.92 30.73 -11.31
CA PHE A 280 -4.57 29.54 -12.11
C PHE A 280 -3.34 29.88 -12.96
N ALA A 281 -2.27 29.10 -12.84
CA ALA A 281 -1.13 29.19 -13.75
C ALA A 281 -0.83 27.82 -14.36
N ILE A 282 -0.76 27.78 -15.69
CA ILE A 282 -0.27 26.61 -16.43
C ILE A 282 1.19 26.88 -16.73
N MET A 283 2.07 26.07 -16.15
CA MET A 283 3.50 26.11 -16.44
C MET A 283 3.92 24.86 -17.22
N PRO A 284 5.09 24.85 -17.88
CA PRO A 284 5.53 23.67 -18.63
C PRO A 284 5.60 22.38 -17.80
N ASN A 285 5.67 22.48 -16.48
CA ASN A 285 5.83 21.37 -15.54
C ASN A 285 4.56 21.07 -14.73
N GLY A 286 3.41 21.70 -15.01
CA GLY A 286 2.16 21.39 -14.31
C GLY A 286 1.18 22.58 -14.22
N ILE A 287 0.04 22.30 -13.58
CA ILE A 287 -1.00 23.28 -13.29
C ILE A 287 -0.87 23.69 -11.82
N TYR A 288 -0.68 24.97 -11.55
CA TYR A 288 -0.64 25.52 -10.21
C TYR A 288 -1.96 26.23 -9.91
N CYS A 289 -2.56 25.88 -8.77
CA CYS A 289 -3.72 26.57 -8.24
C CYS A 289 -3.32 27.25 -6.92
N ARG A 290 -3.49 28.57 -6.84
CA ARG A 290 -3.29 29.32 -5.62
C ARG A 290 -4.58 30.02 -5.23
N TYR A 291 -5.00 29.87 -4.00
CA TYR A 291 -6.07 30.68 -3.41
C TYR A 291 -5.44 31.65 -2.41
N SER A 292 -5.60 32.96 -2.64
CA SER A 292 -5.20 34.02 -1.71
C SER A 292 -6.42 34.55 -0.97
N PHE A 293 -6.28 34.67 0.35
CA PHE A 293 -7.28 35.25 1.24
C PHE A 293 -7.10 36.76 1.35
#